data_d9280ead09f15336268309a408aa0f74
#
_entry.id   d9280ead09f15336268309a408aa0f74
#
_cell.length_a   1.000
_cell.length_b   1.000
_cell.length_c   1.000
_cell.angle_alpha   90.00
_cell.angle_beta   90.00
_cell.angle_gamma   90.00
#
_symmetry.space_group_name_H-M   'P 1'
#
loop_
_entity.id
_entity.type
_entity.pdbx_description
1 polymer ?
#
loop_
_entity_poly.entity_id
_entity_poly.type
_entity_poly.pdbx_seq_one_letter_code
_entity_poly.pdbx_strand_id
1 'polypeptide(L)'
;MKMEEIIAPVDKELLKAELNEKRFLRDTNHAGNKLYIVDNACAPNVLREIGRLREIAFRAGGGGTGKSADLDEFDLDGAFKYKQLVLWDPDAECIIGGYRYVLCDNVMYDRFGQPIMPSAHLFKFTRRYLKGAFLKTIELSRSFIRPEYQSSEQGMKSLYSLDNLFDGLGGLIVLYKGRMEYFFGKMTIYPSFPEEGLQMLLYFLRKHFGTWENDLMHRLDRMVIPKQPVKIKLTRKFDNILTEKDFREDYKILKREIQKMGVNIPPLVNTYMNLSPTMKSFGAGINDEFGNVIEAGILIKFDELHPEKTRRHLSFPKLFSRRPF
;
A
#
# COMPACT_ATOMS: atom_id res chain seq x y z
N MET A 1 -2.22 7.37 -23.96
CA MET A 1 -3.60 7.59 -23.46
C MET A 1 -3.80 9.09 -23.35
N LYS A 2 -4.92 9.67 -23.83
CA LYS A 2 -5.19 11.12 -23.67
C LYS A 2 -5.53 11.36 -22.21
N MET A 3 -4.75 12.21 -21.52
CA MET A 3 -5.05 12.57 -20.14
C MET A 3 -6.24 13.52 -20.07
N GLU A 4 -7.22 13.18 -19.24
CA GLU A 4 -8.34 14.05 -18.92
C GLU A 4 -7.89 15.18 -17.97
N GLU A 5 -8.58 16.31 -18.02
CA GLU A 5 -8.43 17.37 -17.02
C GLU A 5 -8.93 16.87 -15.65
N ILE A 6 -8.16 17.16 -14.61
CA ILE A 6 -8.52 16.73 -13.24
C ILE A 6 -9.68 17.60 -12.74
N ILE A 7 -10.66 16.99 -12.11
CA ILE A 7 -11.82 17.67 -11.53
C ILE A 7 -11.40 18.76 -10.53
N ALA A 8 -12.25 19.78 -10.35
CA ALA A 8 -12.06 20.80 -9.34
C ALA A 8 -12.07 20.22 -7.91
N PRO A 9 -11.35 20.87 -6.96
CA PRO A 9 -11.40 20.48 -5.54
C PRO A 9 -12.83 20.50 -5.01
N VAL A 10 -13.11 19.55 -4.11
CA VAL A 10 -14.38 19.53 -3.37
C VAL A 10 -14.36 20.59 -2.26
N ASP A 11 -15.51 21.21 -2.01
CA ASP A 11 -15.68 22.20 -0.95
C ASP A 11 -15.30 21.59 0.42
N LYS A 12 -14.48 22.34 1.19
CA LYS A 12 -13.99 21.91 2.51
C LYS A 12 -15.10 21.66 3.52
N GLU A 13 -16.20 22.44 3.47
CA GLU A 13 -17.34 22.26 4.39
C GLU A 13 -18.04 20.92 4.17
N LEU A 14 -18.15 20.47 2.90
CA LEU A 14 -18.68 19.16 2.59
C LEU A 14 -17.77 18.04 3.12
N LEU A 15 -16.44 18.21 3.01
CA LEU A 15 -15.48 17.24 3.55
C LEU A 15 -15.58 17.16 5.07
N LYS A 16 -15.63 18.32 5.77
CA LYS A 16 -15.75 18.37 7.24
C LYS A 16 -17.05 17.77 7.75
N ALA A 17 -18.16 17.98 7.03
CA ALA A 17 -19.45 17.40 7.39
C ALA A 17 -19.44 15.86 7.32
N GLU A 18 -18.70 15.32 6.36
CA GLU A 18 -18.56 13.88 6.19
C GLU A 18 -17.47 13.26 7.10
N LEU A 19 -16.39 13.97 7.46
CA LEU A 19 -15.33 13.52 8.36
C LEU A 19 -15.68 13.82 9.83
N ASN A 20 -16.68 13.15 10.36
CA ASN A 20 -17.22 13.37 11.70
C ASN A 20 -16.84 12.26 12.69
N GLU A 21 -17.24 12.43 13.97
CA GLU A 21 -16.94 11.50 15.06
C GLU A 21 -17.38 10.05 14.82
N LYS A 22 -18.42 9.82 14.01
CA LYS A 22 -18.87 8.44 13.71
C LYS A 22 -17.88 7.68 12.84
N ARG A 23 -17.04 8.39 12.08
CA ARG A 23 -16.06 7.84 11.13
C ARG A 23 -14.64 7.98 11.61
N PHE A 24 -14.45 8.68 12.75
CA PHE A 24 -13.16 8.88 13.36
C PHE A 24 -12.53 7.55 13.81
N LEU A 25 -11.30 7.31 13.39
CA LEU A 25 -10.53 6.14 13.78
C LEU A 25 -9.64 6.46 14.99
N ARG A 26 -8.77 7.47 14.85
CA ARG A 26 -7.84 7.90 15.90
C ARG A 26 -7.11 9.19 15.51
N ASP A 27 -6.47 9.82 16.48
CA ASP A 27 -5.44 10.83 16.23
C ASP A 27 -4.12 10.16 15.83
N THR A 28 -3.29 10.89 15.08
CA THR A 28 -1.93 10.45 14.74
C THR A 28 -0.96 10.73 15.89
N ASN A 29 0.16 10.01 15.91
CA ASN A 29 1.20 10.21 16.93
C ASN A 29 1.95 11.52 16.75
N HIS A 30 1.96 12.07 15.54
CA HIS A 30 2.69 13.30 15.21
C HIS A 30 1.82 14.27 14.41
N ALA A 31 2.18 15.55 14.47
CA ALA A 31 1.61 16.64 13.67
C ALA A 31 0.10 16.92 13.86
N GLY A 32 -0.56 16.35 14.87
CA GLY A 32 -1.96 16.64 15.19
C GLY A 32 -2.99 16.24 14.13
N ASN A 33 -2.64 15.33 13.21
CA ASN A 33 -3.53 14.89 12.17
C ASN A 33 -4.55 13.88 12.70
N LYS A 34 -5.63 13.66 11.93
CA LYS A 34 -6.71 12.74 12.27
C LYS A 34 -6.89 11.67 11.20
N LEU A 35 -7.27 10.49 11.63
CA LEU A 35 -7.54 9.34 10.78
C LEU A 35 -9.02 8.97 10.82
N TYR A 36 -9.60 8.74 9.64
CA TYR A 36 -11.00 8.38 9.46
C TYR A 36 -11.14 7.14 8.58
N ILE A 37 -12.26 6.43 8.74
CA ILE A 37 -12.68 5.36 7.85
C ILE A 37 -14.01 5.75 7.22
N VAL A 38 -14.05 5.74 5.88
CA VAL A 38 -15.24 6.08 5.10
C VAL A 38 -15.45 5.12 3.92
N ASP A 39 -16.65 5.15 3.35
CA ASP A 39 -17.00 4.52 2.08
C ASP A 39 -17.90 5.46 1.26
N ASN A 40 -18.26 5.06 0.03
CA ASN A 40 -19.07 5.87 -0.85
C ASN A 40 -20.48 6.15 -0.30
N ALA A 41 -21.05 5.21 0.42
CA ALA A 41 -22.41 5.35 0.97
C ALA A 41 -22.50 6.44 2.06
N CYS A 42 -21.41 6.59 2.82
CA CYS A 42 -21.41 7.49 3.96
C CYS A 42 -20.66 8.81 3.76
N ALA A 43 -19.77 8.89 2.75
CA ALA A 43 -18.93 10.06 2.49
C ALA A 43 -18.60 10.23 0.99
N PRO A 44 -19.60 10.45 0.13
CA PRO A 44 -19.40 10.55 -1.33
C PRO A 44 -18.54 11.76 -1.74
N ASN A 45 -18.60 12.88 -1.02
CA ASN A 45 -17.77 14.05 -1.29
C ASN A 45 -16.30 13.80 -0.91
N VAL A 46 -16.04 13.17 0.23
CA VAL A 46 -14.69 12.74 0.62
C VAL A 46 -14.13 11.76 -0.39
N LEU A 47 -14.94 10.80 -0.87
CA LEU A 47 -14.48 9.84 -1.88
C LEU A 47 -14.15 10.50 -3.21
N ARG A 48 -14.97 11.48 -3.66
CA ARG A 48 -14.69 12.27 -4.87
C ARG A 48 -13.36 13.03 -4.76
N GLU A 49 -13.10 13.65 -3.60
CA GLU A 49 -11.84 14.35 -3.35
C GLU A 49 -10.65 13.38 -3.29
N ILE A 50 -10.81 12.20 -2.67
CA ILE A 50 -9.80 11.13 -2.70
C ILE A 50 -9.45 10.75 -4.14
N GLY A 51 -10.44 10.53 -5.00
CA GLY A 51 -10.22 10.21 -6.41
C GLY A 51 -9.41 11.29 -7.14
N ARG A 52 -9.74 12.56 -6.90
CA ARG A 52 -9.00 13.71 -7.42
C ARG A 52 -7.54 13.71 -6.94
N LEU A 53 -7.32 13.58 -5.65
CA LEU A 53 -5.99 13.62 -5.03
C LEU A 53 -5.12 12.41 -5.41
N ARG A 54 -5.72 11.23 -5.56
CA ARG A 54 -5.03 10.03 -6.08
C ARG A 54 -4.49 10.29 -7.48
N GLU A 55 -5.33 10.77 -8.39
CA GLU A 55 -4.91 11.01 -9.76
C GLU A 55 -3.78 12.05 -9.83
N ILE A 56 -3.85 13.13 -9.03
CA ILE A 56 -2.76 14.11 -8.90
C ILE A 56 -1.47 13.44 -8.42
N ALA A 57 -1.55 12.70 -7.31
CA ALA A 57 -0.37 12.10 -6.69
C ALA A 57 0.27 11.03 -7.60
N PHE A 58 -0.55 10.23 -8.27
CA PHE A 58 -0.08 9.16 -9.14
C PHE A 58 0.51 9.70 -10.44
N ARG A 59 -0.11 10.72 -11.07
CA ARG A 59 0.47 11.40 -12.24
C ARG A 59 1.82 12.04 -11.91
N ALA A 60 1.93 12.68 -10.75
CA ALA A 60 3.20 13.25 -10.29
C ALA A 60 4.30 12.20 -10.14
N GLY A 61 3.97 10.96 -9.79
CA GLY A 61 4.90 9.83 -9.73
C GLY A 61 5.18 9.15 -11.07
N GLY A 62 4.48 9.52 -12.15
CA GLY A 62 4.60 8.89 -13.47
C GLY A 62 3.68 7.69 -13.71
N GLY A 63 2.65 7.51 -12.86
CA GLY A 63 1.55 6.55 -13.01
C GLY A 63 0.21 7.25 -13.23
N GLY A 64 -0.85 6.65 -12.70
CA GLY A 64 -2.21 7.18 -12.77
C GLY A 64 -3.06 6.51 -13.85
N THR A 65 -4.36 6.78 -13.79
CA THR A 65 -5.34 6.20 -14.70
C THR A 65 -5.54 7.04 -15.97
N GLY A 66 -5.09 8.29 -15.97
CA GLY A 66 -5.35 9.27 -17.03
C GLY A 66 -6.76 9.86 -16.98
N LYS A 67 -7.63 9.42 -16.06
CA LYS A 67 -9.00 9.90 -15.88
C LYS A 67 -9.00 11.22 -15.08
N SER A 68 -10.10 11.93 -15.10
CA SER A 68 -10.31 13.17 -14.34
C SER A 68 -10.29 12.97 -12.80
N ALA A 69 -10.51 11.74 -12.35
CA ALA A 69 -10.34 11.26 -10.96
C ALA A 69 -10.10 9.76 -10.97
N ASP A 70 -9.21 9.26 -10.09
CA ASP A 70 -8.95 7.82 -9.91
C ASP A 70 -10.01 7.20 -9.01
N LEU A 71 -11.15 6.87 -9.61
CA LEU A 71 -12.24 6.10 -9.00
C LEU A 71 -12.62 4.95 -9.94
N ASP A 72 -12.88 3.79 -9.35
CA ASP A 72 -13.32 2.58 -10.04
C ASP A 72 -14.54 1.96 -9.35
N GLU A 73 -15.05 0.84 -9.88
CA GLU A 73 -16.20 0.13 -9.30
C GLU A 73 -15.98 -0.28 -7.84
N PHE A 74 -14.75 -0.61 -7.45
CA PHE A 74 -14.43 -0.97 -6.07
C PHE A 74 -14.54 0.22 -5.09
N ASP A 75 -14.41 1.45 -5.59
CA ASP A 75 -14.64 2.65 -4.80
C ASP A 75 -16.13 2.99 -4.71
N LEU A 76 -16.89 2.80 -5.81
CA LEU A 76 -18.23 3.35 -5.99
C LEU A 76 -19.35 2.36 -5.64
N ASP A 77 -19.16 1.06 -5.92
CA ASP A 77 -20.18 0.04 -5.66
C ASP A 77 -19.99 -0.59 -4.28
N GLY A 78 -20.94 -0.32 -3.39
CA GLY A 78 -20.95 -0.87 -2.03
C GLY A 78 -21.01 -2.41 -1.93
N ALA A 79 -21.32 -3.11 -3.04
CA ALA A 79 -21.28 -4.58 -3.07
C ALA A 79 -19.86 -5.13 -2.84
N PHE A 80 -18.82 -4.41 -3.28
CA PHE A 80 -17.42 -4.83 -3.09
C PHE A 80 -16.87 -4.59 -1.68
N LYS A 81 -17.59 -3.88 -0.81
CA LYS A 81 -17.23 -3.65 0.61
C LYS A 81 -15.91 -2.92 0.84
N TYR A 82 -15.37 -2.22 -0.15
CA TYR A 82 -14.15 -1.42 0.02
C TYR A 82 -14.40 -0.19 0.87
N LYS A 83 -13.39 0.15 1.67
CA LYS A 83 -13.37 1.35 2.52
C LYS A 83 -12.09 2.16 2.27
N GLN A 84 -12.15 3.43 2.68
CA GLN A 84 -11.03 4.35 2.61
C GLN A 84 -10.54 4.67 4.03
N LEU A 85 -9.25 4.46 4.27
CA LEU A 85 -8.54 5.04 5.39
C LEU A 85 -8.04 6.42 4.96
N VAL A 86 -8.46 7.46 5.64
CA VAL A 86 -8.22 8.86 5.27
C VAL A 86 -7.36 9.53 6.32
N LEU A 87 -6.25 10.14 5.90
CA LEU A 87 -5.42 11.01 6.72
C LEU A 87 -5.81 12.46 6.46
N TRP A 88 -6.27 13.16 7.50
CA TRP A 88 -6.79 14.52 7.47
C TRP A 88 -5.94 15.48 8.30
N ASP A 89 -5.61 16.65 7.74
CA ASP A 89 -5.02 17.77 8.46
C ASP A 89 -6.13 18.72 8.92
N PRO A 90 -6.44 18.81 10.21
CA PRO A 90 -7.50 19.68 10.71
C PRO A 90 -7.16 21.16 10.63
N ASP A 91 -5.88 21.55 10.63
CA ASP A 91 -5.45 22.94 10.55
C ASP A 91 -5.51 23.47 9.12
N ALA A 92 -5.07 22.67 8.15
CA ALA A 92 -5.13 23.00 6.74
C ALA A 92 -6.51 22.70 6.12
N GLU A 93 -7.35 21.97 6.85
CA GLU A 93 -8.67 21.48 6.41
C GLU A 93 -8.58 20.75 5.06
N CYS A 94 -7.70 19.74 5.01
CA CYS A 94 -7.48 18.98 3.77
C CYS A 94 -7.11 17.53 4.02
N ILE A 95 -7.40 16.67 3.04
CA ILE A 95 -6.93 15.30 3.00
C ILE A 95 -5.45 15.30 2.62
N ILE A 96 -4.59 14.70 3.44
CA ILE A 96 -3.16 14.54 3.19
C ILE A 96 -2.89 13.31 2.32
N GLY A 97 -3.59 12.21 2.60
CA GLY A 97 -3.37 10.92 1.95
C GLY A 97 -4.34 9.86 2.42
N GLY A 98 -4.12 8.62 1.98
CA GLY A 98 -4.97 7.52 2.39
C GLY A 98 -4.60 6.18 1.78
N TYR A 99 -5.39 5.18 2.17
CA TYR A 99 -5.41 3.82 1.60
C TYR A 99 -6.83 3.41 1.26
N ARG A 100 -7.00 2.68 0.18
CA ARG A 100 -8.19 1.84 -0.01
C ARG A 100 -7.93 0.46 0.58
N TYR A 101 -8.92 -0.13 1.25
CA TYR A 101 -8.78 -1.46 1.81
C TYR A 101 -10.09 -2.24 1.80
N VAL A 102 -9.97 -3.57 1.85
CA VAL A 102 -11.08 -4.51 2.06
C VAL A 102 -10.64 -5.65 2.97
N LEU A 103 -11.57 -6.18 3.76
CA LEU A 103 -11.37 -7.43 4.48
C LEU A 103 -11.61 -8.58 3.50
N CYS A 104 -10.61 -9.44 3.30
CA CYS A 104 -10.68 -10.47 2.27
C CYS A 104 -11.74 -11.57 2.54
N ASP A 105 -12.23 -11.68 3.77
CA ASP A 105 -13.38 -12.55 4.08
C ASP A 105 -14.73 -12.00 3.56
N ASN A 106 -14.77 -10.73 3.12
CA ASN A 106 -15.94 -10.11 2.46
C ASN A 106 -15.84 -10.10 0.93
N VAL A 107 -14.70 -10.54 0.36
CA VAL A 107 -14.46 -10.46 -1.08
C VAL A 107 -15.28 -11.52 -1.82
N MET A 108 -15.95 -11.10 -2.90
CA MET A 108 -16.66 -11.99 -3.80
C MET A 108 -15.69 -12.76 -4.71
N TYR A 109 -16.16 -13.88 -5.26
CA TYR A 109 -15.38 -14.74 -6.14
C TYR A 109 -16.01 -14.82 -7.53
N ASP A 110 -15.17 -14.90 -8.54
CA ASP A 110 -15.59 -15.14 -9.91
C ASP A 110 -15.96 -16.64 -10.12
N ARG A 111 -16.46 -16.96 -11.32
CA ARG A 111 -16.82 -18.33 -11.72
C ARG A 111 -15.65 -19.34 -11.68
N PHE A 112 -14.41 -18.85 -11.63
CA PHE A 112 -13.20 -19.67 -11.56
C PHE A 112 -12.65 -19.79 -10.13
N GLY A 113 -13.35 -19.22 -9.14
CA GLY A 113 -12.94 -19.21 -7.74
C GLY A 113 -11.77 -18.29 -7.44
N GLN A 114 -11.52 -17.28 -8.30
CA GLN A 114 -10.56 -16.20 -7.99
C GLN A 114 -11.29 -15.03 -7.33
N PRO A 115 -10.66 -14.31 -6.40
CA PRO A 115 -11.29 -13.17 -5.76
C PRO A 115 -11.48 -12.01 -6.74
N ILE A 116 -12.64 -11.36 -6.68
CA ILE A 116 -12.93 -10.15 -7.46
C ILE A 116 -12.37 -8.95 -6.69
N MET A 117 -11.15 -8.55 -7.04
CA MET A 117 -10.41 -7.47 -6.37
C MET A 117 -9.34 -6.89 -7.31
N PRO A 118 -8.90 -5.63 -7.13
CA PRO A 118 -7.91 -4.99 -8.00
C PRO A 118 -6.60 -5.76 -8.13
N SER A 119 -6.14 -6.40 -7.06
CA SER A 119 -4.91 -7.21 -7.08
C SER A 119 -5.03 -8.46 -7.95
N ALA A 120 -6.24 -8.96 -8.20
CA ALA A 120 -6.46 -10.12 -9.06
C ALA A 120 -6.24 -9.82 -10.55
N HIS A 121 -6.16 -8.54 -10.95
CA HIS A 121 -5.69 -8.17 -12.29
C HIS A 121 -4.25 -8.67 -12.52
N LEU A 122 -3.37 -8.44 -11.55
CA LEU A 122 -1.93 -8.75 -11.64
C LEU A 122 -1.55 -10.13 -11.13
N PHE A 123 -2.30 -10.68 -10.18
CA PHE A 123 -1.95 -11.90 -9.47
C PHE A 123 -3.04 -12.97 -9.58
N LYS A 124 -2.59 -14.22 -9.59
CA LYS A 124 -3.42 -15.41 -9.37
C LYS A 124 -3.21 -15.87 -7.94
N PHE A 125 -4.30 -16.12 -7.23
CA PHE A 125 -4.28 -16.62 -5.87
C PHE A 125 -4.46 -18.14 -5.85
N THR A 126 -3.61 -18.84 -5.12
CA THR A 126 -3.70 -20.31 -5.03
C THR A 126 -4.82 -20.73 -4.10
N ARG A 127 -5.38 -21.91 -4.35
CA ARG A 127 -6.46 -22.48 -3.53
C ARG A 127 -6.07 -22.62 -2.06
N ARG A 128 -4.78 -22.93 -1.78
CA ARG A 128 -4.25 -23.02 -0.42
C ARG A 128 -4.33 -21.67 0.29
N TYR A 129 -3.89 -20.60 -0.37
CA TYR A 129 -3.96 -19.24 0.19
C TYR A 129 -5.41 -18.79 0.40
N LEU A 130 -6.27 -18.98 -0.60
CA LEU A 130 -7.68 -18.58 -0.55
C LEU A 130 -8.46 -19.27 0.57
N LYS A 131 -8.13 -20.53 0.91
CA LYS A 131 -8.77 -21.28 2.00
C LYS A 131 -8.13 -21.06 3.38
N GLY A 132 -7.01 -20.35 3.44
CA GLY A 132 -6.23 -20.13 4.66
C GLY A 132 -6.06 -18.66 4.98
N ALA A 133 -4.82 -18.16 4.84
CA ALA A 133 -4.44 -16.81 5.24
C ALA A 133 -5.24 -15.70 4.54
N PHE A 134 -5.75 -15.93 3.33
CA PHE A 134 -6.56 -14.93 2.60
C PHE A 134 -7.77 -14.47 3.41
N LEU A 135 -8.51 -15.39 4.03
CA LEU A 135 -9.71 -15.06 4.82
C LEU A 135 -9.40 -14.23 6.08
N LYS A 136 -8.13 -14.15 6.47
CA LYS A 136 -7.63 -13.36 7.60
C LYS A 136 -6.78 -12.18 7.15
N THR A 137 -6.92 -11.76 5.91
CA THR A 137 -6.11 -10.71 5.27
C THR A 137 -6.93 -9.44 5.06
N ILE A 138 -6.30 -8.29 5.29
CA ILE A 138 -6.75 -6.99 4.78
C ILE A 138 -5.96 -6.70 3.50
N GLU A 139 -6.64 -6.58 2.36
CA GLU A 139 -6.02 -6.08 1.14
C GLU A 139 -5.92 -4.56 1.20
N LEU A 140 -4.71 -4.05 0.91
CA LEU A 140 -4.40 -2.63 0.83
C LEU A 140 -4.11 -2.25 -0.62
N SER A 141 -4.73 -1.19 -1.08
CA SER A 141 -4.52 -0.65 -2.43
C SER A 141 -4.61 0.88 -2.46
N ARG A 142 -4.24 1.48 -3.57
CA ARG A 142 -4.38 2.91 -3.81
C ARG A 142 -3.78 3.78 -2.68
N SER A 143 -2.60 3.40 -2.15
CA SER A 143 -1.85 4.24 -1.21
C SER A 143 -1.40 5.53 -1.89
N PHE A 144 -1.68 6.67 -1.26
CA PHE A 144 -1.22 7.96 -1.76
C PHE A 144 -0.94 8.93 -0.61
N ILE A 145 0.00 9.84 -0.86
CA ILE A 145 0.20 11.10 -0.13
C ILE A 145 0.21 12.20 -1.19
N ARG A 146 -0.43 13.33 -0.92
CA ARG A 146 -0.41 14.50 -1.79
C ARG A 146 1.03 14.95 -2.06
N PRO A 147 1.38 15.38 -3.30
CA PRO A 147 2.74 15.80 -3.63
C PRO A 147 3.29 16.88 -2.70
N GLU A 148 2.46 17.84 -2.26
CA GLU A 148 2.84 18.92 -1.37
C GLU A 148 3.28 18.43 0.02
N TYR A 149 2.81 17.24 0.42
CA TYR A 149 3.16 16.59 1.69
C TYR A 149 4.23 15.50 1.51
N GLN A 150 4.83 15.37 0.34
CA GLN A 150 5.95 14.47 0.07
C GLN A 150 7.30 15.20 0.09
N SER A 151 7.31 16.52 -0.07
CA SER A 151 8.51 17.35 -0.03
C SER A 151 8.76 17.89 1.38
N SER A 152 10.01 18.29 1.67
CA SER A 152 10.37 18.92 2.95
C SER A 152 9.81 20.34 3.12
N GLU A 153 9.18 20.90 2.11
CA GLU A 153 8.68 22.29 2.09
C GLU A 153 7.56 22.56 3.10
N GLN A 154 6.77 21.54 3.44
CA GLN A 154 5.71 21.63 4.47
C GLN A 154 6.22 21.35 5.89
N GLY A 155 7.53 21.28 6.09
CA GLY A 155 8.15 21.10 7.40
C GLY A 155 7.75 19.79 8.09
N MET A 156 7.40 19.87 9.38
CA MET A 156 7.04 18.71 10.21
C MET A 156 5.86 17.90 9.65
N LYS A 157 4.88 18.55 9.03
CA LYS A 157 3.70 17.88 8.48
C LYS A 157 4.06 16.94 7.34
N SER A 158 4.96 17.35 6.43
CA SER A 158 5.47 16.47 5.36
C SER A 158 6.30 15.32 5.91
N LEU A 159 7.18 15.64 6.86
CA LEU A 159 8.10 14.64 7.45
C LEU A 159 7.34 13.44 8.04
N TYR A 160 6.19 13.69 8.66
CA TYR A 160 5.40 12.65 9.32
C TYR A 160 4.21 12.12 8.50
N SER A 161 3.95 12.63 7.29
CA SER A 161 2.76 12.23 6.52
C SER A 161 2.68 10.73 6.26
N LEU A 162 3.77 10.13 5.80
CA LEU A 162 3.83 8.68 5.58
C LEU A 162 3.75 7.91 6.91
N ASP A 163 4.43 8.37 7.95
CA ASP A 163 4.42 7.75 9.27
C ASP A 163 3.02 7.79 9.90
N ASN A 164 2.33 8.92 9.81
CA ASN A 164 0.95 9.09 10.27
C ASN A 164 -0.02 8.19 9.49
N LEU A 165 0.25 7.94 8.20
CA LEU A 165 -0.55 6.99 7.43
C LEU A 165 -0.36 5.54 7.95
N PHE A 166 0.85 5.19 8.41
CA PHE A 166 1.11 3.92 9.10
C PHE A 166 0.44 3.84 10.48
N ASP A 167 0.23 4.97 11.18
CA ASP A 167 -0.62 5.00 12.38
C ASP A 167 -2.05 4.55 12.06
N GLY A 168 -2.55 4.88 10.86
CA GLY A 168 -3.83 4.41 10.37
C GLY A 168 -3.86 2.89 10.15
N LEU A 169 -2.80 2.31 9.58
CA LEU A 169 -2.68 0.85 9.45
C LEU A 169 -2.61 0.18 10.82
N GLY A 170 -1.90 0.76 11.78
CA GLY A 170 -1.93 0.34 13.18
C GLY A 170 -3.35 0.38 13.77
N GLY A 171 -4.11 1.42 13.46
CA GLY A 171 -5.53 1.52 13.81
C GLY A 171 -6.39 0.39 13.24
N LEU A 172 -6.16 0.00 11.97
CA LEU A 172 -6.85 -1.15 11.38
C LEU A 172 -6.49 -2.47 12.06
N ILE A 173 -5.21 -2.69 12.40
CA ILE A 173 -4.78 -3.90 13.15
C ILE A 173 -5.55 -4.01 14.46
N VAL A 174 -5.65 -2.92 15.20
CA VAL A 174 -6.37 -2.91 16.49
C VAL A 174 -7.87 -3.08 16.30
N LEU A 175 -8.47 -2.39 15.30
CA LEU A 175 -9.90 -2.44 14.99
C LEU A 175 -10.35 -3.85 14.63
N TYR A 176 -9.56 -4.58 13.85
CA TYR A 176 -9.87 -5.92 13.37
C TYR A 176 -9.12 -7.03 14.11
N LYS A 177 -8.61 -6.74 15.32
CA LYS A 177 -7.90 -7.70 16.15
C LYS A 177 -8.76 -8.95 16.41
N GLY A 178 -8.16 -10.12 16.21
CA GLY A 178 -8.84 -11.42 16.36
C GLY A 178 -9.63 -11.90 15.14
N ARG A 179 -9.88 -11.00 14.16
CA ARG A 179 -10.49 -11.34 12.87
C ARG A 179 -9.46 -11.37 11.75
N MET A 180 -8.56 -10.39 11.70
CA MET A 180 -7.54 -10.25 10.68
C MET A 180 -6.15 -10.46 11.28
N GLU A 181 -5.24 -11.03 10.49
CA GLU A 181 -3.87 -11.38 10.89
C GLU A 181 -2.83 -10.84 9.91
N TYR A 182 -3.21 -10.47 8.67
CA TYR A 182 -2.29 -10.11 7.60
C TYR A 182 -2.71 -8.84 6.86
N PHE A 183 -1.70 -8.11 6.37
CA PHE A 183 -1.87 -7.19 5.25
C PHE A 183 -1.34 -7.83 3.96
N PHE A 184 -2.12 -7.77 2.89
CA PHE A 184 -1.66 -7.98 1.53
C PHE A 184 -1.66 -6.65 0.80
N GLY A 185 -0.57 -6.33 0.13
CA GLY A 185 -0.45 -5.09 -0.61
C GLY A 185 0.52 -5.22 -1.78
N LYS A 186 0.76 -4.10 -2.46
CA LYS A 186 1.66 -4.00 -3.60
C LYS A 186 2.65 -2.86 -3.40
N MET A 187 3.93 -3.12 -3.66
CA MET A 187 4.96 -2.10 -3.77
C MET A 187 5.01 -1.62 -5.22
N THR A 188 4.68 -0.36 -5.44
CA THR A 188 4.69 0.26 -6.77
C THR A 188 6.05 0.89 -7.04
N ILE A 189 6.63 0.58 -8.19
CA ILE A 189 7.87 1.16 -8.71
C ILE A 189 7.53 1.77 -10.07
N TYR A 190 7.76 3.08 -10.18
CA TYR A 190 7.38 3.84 -11.36
C TYR A 190 8.38 3.66 -12.51
N PRO A 191 7.95 3.83 -13.78
CA PRO A 191 8.82 3.68 -14.96
C PRO A 191 10.01 4.64 -15.01
N SER A 192 9.94 5.75 -14.28
CA SER A 192 11.06 6.70 -14.12
C SER A 192 12.21 6.16 -13.27
N PHE A 193 12.01 5.07 -12.54
CA PHE A 193 13.06 4.44 -11.74
C PHE A 193 14.07 3.73 -12.67
N PRO A 194 15.40 3.85 -12.47
CA PRO A 194 16.40 3.23 -13.32
C PRO A 194 16.21 1.72 -13.46
N GLU A 195 16.28 1.18 -14.67
CA GLU A 195 16.07 -0.24 -14.96
C GLU A 195 17.00 -1.14 -14.12
N GLU A 196 18.29 -0.80 -14.01
CA GLU A 196 19.23 -1.56 -13.19
C GLU A 196 18.87 -1.51 -11.70
N GLY A 197 18.44 -0.35 -11.22
CA GLY A 197 17.96 -0.17 -9.84
C GLY A 197 16.70 -1.00 -9.56
N LEU A 198 15.75 -1.02 -10.51
CA LEU A 198 14.57 -1.89 -10.46
C LEU A 198 14.96 -3.37 -10.38
N GLN A 199 15.84 -3.81 -11.27
CA GLN A 199 16.30 -5.21 -11.29
C GLN A 199 17.01 -5.59 -9.99
N MET A 200 17.86 -4.72 -9.45
CA MET A 200 18.55 -4.95 -8.17
C MET A 200 17.55 -4.98 -7.00
N LEU A 201 16.56 -4.09 -6.98
CA LEU A 201 15.53 -4.06 -5.94
C LEU A 201 14.67 -5.34 -5.98
N LEU A 202 14.25 -5.79 -7.16
CA LEU A 202 13.51 -7.04 -7.31
C LEU A 202 14.36 -8.26 -6.90
N TYR A 203 15.66 -8.26 -7.24
CA TYR A 203 16.58 -9.28 -6.80
C TYR A 203 16.70 -9.30 -5.27
N PHE A 204 16.86 -8.14 -4.63
CA PHE A 204 16.91 -8.01 -3.17
C PHE A 204 15.64 -8.52 -2.49
N LEU A 205 14.46 -8.13 -3.00
CA LEU A 205 13.17 -8.63 -2.51
C LEU A 205 13.07 -10.15 -2.63
N ARG A 206 13.55 -10.70 -3.74
CA ARG A 206 13.62 -12.13 -3.95
C ARG A 206 14.54 -12.82 -2.93
N LYS A 207 15.74 -12.29 -2.72
CA LYS A 207 16.74 -12.87 -1.85
C LYS A 207 16.29 -12.91 -0.39
N HIS A 208 15.73 -11.84 0.12
CA HIS A 208 15.41 -11.69 1.54
C HIS A 208 13.97 -12.02 1.93
N PHE A 209 13.03 -11.90 0.97
CA PHE A 209 11.59 -12.06 1.22
C PHE A 209 10.91 -13.02 0.23
N GLY A 210 11.66 -13.61 -0.69
CA GLY A 210 11.10 -14.43 -1.76
C GLY A 210 10.50 -15.75 -1.27
N THR A 211 9.35 -16.11 -1.84
CA THR A 211 8.67 -17.39 -1.61
C THR A 211 8.70 -18.26 -2.87
N TRP A 212 9.53 -17.96 -3.85
CA TRP A 212 9.33 -18.34 -5.25
C TRP A 212 10.54 -18.96 -5.97
N GLU A 213 11.62 -19.34 -5.26
CA GLU A 213 12.76 -19.98 -5.92
C GLU A 213 12.85 -21.48 -5.81
N ASN A 214 13.25 -22.02 -6.93
CA ASN A 214 13.91 -23.27 -7.34
C ASN A 214 13.76 -24.56 -6.49
N ASP A 215 13.20 -24.51 -5.33
CA ASP A 215 12.87 -25.67 -4.51
C ASP A 215 11.45 -26.16 -4.86
N LEU A 216 11.31 -27.43 -5.19
CA LEU A 216 10.04 -28.06 -5.49
C LEU A 216 9.03 -27.87 -4.34
N MET A 217 9.51 -27.85 -3.10
CA MET A 217 8.71 -27.60 -1.90
C MET A 217 8.18 -26.17 -1.88
N HIS A 218 8.98 -25.16 -2.25
CA HIS A 218 8.52 -23.77 -2.35
C HIS A 218 7.53 -23.54 -3.51
N ARG A 219 7.57 -24.34 -4.58
CA ARG A 219 6.54 -24.29 -5.64
C ARG A 219 5.18 -24.74 -5.15
N LEU A 220 5.11 -25.68 -4.22
CA LEU A 220 3.87 -26.16 -3.62
C LEU A 220 3.30 -25.17 -2.59
N ASP A 221 4.17 -24.32 -2.00
CA ASP A 221 3.81 -23.32 -0.99
C ASP A 221 3.49 -21.93 -1.55
N ARG A 222 3.52 -21.75 -2.88
CA ARG A 222 3.16 -20.46 -3.49
C ARG A 222 1.73 -20.08 -3.11
N MET A 223 1.61 -18.92 -2.48
CA MET A 223 0.32 -18.35 -2.11
C MET A 223 -0.25 -17.47 -3.22
N VAL A 224 0.64 -16.67 -3.85
CA VAL A 224 0.28 -15.67 -4.86
C VAL A 224 1.28 -15.78 -6.02
N ILE A 225 0.79 -15.68 -7.25
CA ILE A 225 1.59 -15.86 -8.47
C ILE A 225 1.31 -14.70 -9.41
N PRO A 226 2.32 -13.90 -9.81
CA PRO A 226 2.15 -12.89 -10.84
C PRO A 226 1.69 -13.53 -12.17
N LYS A 227 0.66 -12.96 -12.80
CA LYS A 227 0.15 -13.47 -14.11
C LYS A 227 1.17 -13.22 -15.23
N GLN A 228 1.83 -12.07 -15.20
CA GLN A 228 2.89 -11.66 -16.13
C GLN A 228 4.12 -11.27 -15.34
N PRO A 229 4.96 -12.24 -14.90
CA PRO A 229 6.07 -11.97 -14.00
C PRO A 229 7.18 -11.17 -14.68
N VAL A 230 7.64 -10.11 -14.00
CA VAL A 230 8.85 -9.38 -14.38
C VAL A 230 10.06 -10.27 -14.10
N LYS A 231 10.86 -10.55 -15.15
CA LYS A 231 12.06 -11.37 -15.04
C LYS A 231 13.25 -10.55 -14.55
N ILE A 232 14.03 -11.10 -13.65
CA ILE A 232 15.30 -10.51 -13.20
C ILE A 232 16.41 -11.00 -14.16
N LYS A 233 16.99 -10.07 -14.93
CA LYS A 233 17.95 -10.38 -16.02
C LYS A 233 19.40 -10.44 -15.53
N LEU A 234 19.76 -9.68 -14.50
CA LEU A 234 21.15 -9.46 -14.06
C LEU A 234 21.53 -10.24 -12.79
N THR A 235 20.97 -11.43 -12.61
CA THR A 235 21.12 -12.22 -11.38
C THR A 235 22.59 -12.40 -10.97
N ARG A 236 23.47 -12.88 -11.88
CA ARG A 236 24.90 -13.09 -11.58
C ARG A 236 25.63 -11.82 -11.15
N LYS A 237 25.26 -10.65 -11.74
CA LYS A 237 25.83 -9.36 -11.32
C LYS A 237 25.45 -9.07 -9.87
N PHE A 238 24.17 -9.26 -9.52
CA PHE A 238 23.67 -8.95 -8.19
C PHE A 238 24.14 -9.96 -7.13
N ASP A 239 24.36 -11.22 -7.48
CA ASP A 239 25.00 -12.22 -6.61
C ASP A 239 26.38 -11.74 -6.12
N ASN A 240 27.14 -11.03 -6.97
CA ASN A 240 28.46 -10.48 -6.65
C ASN A 240 28.40 -9.15 -5.89
N ILE A 241 27.28 -8.45 -5.89
CA ILE A 241 27.11 -7.14 -5.23
C ILE A 241 26.45 -7.31 -3.86
N LEU A 242 25.34 -8.04 -3.84
CA LEU A 242 24.55 -8.32 -2.63
C LEU A 242 25.01 -9.66 -2.07
N THR A 243 26.15 -9.66 -1.40
CA THR A 243 26.84 -10.89 -0.95
C THR A 243 26.47 -11.31 0.46
N GLU A 244 25.90 -10.40 1.25
CA GLU A 244 25.66 -10.64 2.66
C GLU A 244 24.43 -11.54 2.87
N LYS A 245 24.49 -12.34 3.94
CA LYS A 245 23.36 -13.17 4.38
C LYS A 245 22.36 -12.38 5.23
N ASP A 246 22.86 -11.37 5.93
CA ASP A 246 22.06 -10.49 6.78
C ASP A 246 21.35 -9.43 5.96
N PHE A 247 20.06 -9.27 6.22
CA PHE A 247 19.22 -8.27 5.55
C PHE A 247 19.76 -6.84 5.70
N ARG A 248 20.22 -6.47 6.90
CA ARG A 248 20.63 -5.08 7.18
C ARG A 248 21.89 -4.71 6.42
N GLU A 249 22.83 -5.63 6.32
CA GLU A 249 24.09 -5.38 5.59
C GLU A 249 23.84 -5.32 4.08
N ASP A 250 23.10 -6.25 3.51
CA ASP A 250 22.71 -6.22 2.11
C ASP A 250 21.84 -4.97 1.79
N TYR A 251 20.99 -4.54 2.73
CA TYR A 251 20.19 -3.33 2.57
C TYR A 251 21.04 -2.06 2.49
N LYS A 252 22.13 -1.97 3.25
CA LYS A 252 23.10 -0.85 3.15
C LYS A 252 23.75 -0.83 1.77
N ILE A 253 24.13 -2.02 1.26
CA ILE A 253 24.70 -2.15 -0.08
C ILE A 253 23.66 -1.73 -1.13
N LEU A 254 22.45 -2.27 -1.09
CA LEU A 254 21.36 -1.91 -2.00
C LEU A 254 21.13 -0.40 -2.05
N LYS A 255 21.00 0.24 -0.88
CA LYS A 255 20.80 1.68 -0.77
C LYS A 255 21.91 2.47 -1.44
N ARG A 256 23.18 2.11 -1.16
CA ARG A 256 24.37 2.76 -1.73
C ARG A 256 24.40 2.62 -3.25
N GLU A 257 24.15 1.41 -3.78
CA GLU A 257 24.20 1.17 -5.22
C GLU A 257 23.08 1.91 -5.95
N ILE A 258 21.88 1.95 -5.41
CA ILE A 258 20.75 2.74 -5.96
C ILE A 258 21.07 4.25 -5.91
N GLN A 259 21.68 4.75 -4.83
CA GLN A 259 22.10 6.15 -4.73
C GLN A 259 23.17 6.55 -5.76
N LYS A 260 24.06 5.64 -6.15
CA LYS A 260 25.02 5.87 -7.26
C LYS A 260 24.32 6.10 -8.61
N MET A 261 23.10 5.62 -8.77
CA MET A 261 22.27 5.86 -9.96
C MET A 261 21.50 7.19 -9.92
N GLY A 262 21.77 8.04 -8.90
CA GLY A 262 21.13 9.35 -8.74
C GLY A 262 19.71 9.33 -8.16
N VAL A 263 19.27 8.19 -7.65
CA VAL A 263 17.92 8.03 -7.08
C VAL A 263 17.95 7.39 -5.68
N ASN A 264 16.84 7.44 -4.98
CA ASN A 264 16.66 6.73 -3.72
C ASN A 264 15.63 5.61 -3.88
N ILE A 265 15.68 4.60 -3.00
CA ILE A 265 14.62 3.61 -2.87
C ILE A 265 13.32 4.37 -2.56
N PRO A 266 12.22 4.13 -3.31
CA PRO A 266 10.95 4.82 -3.07
C PRO A 266 10.52 4.72 -1.60
N PRO A 267 10.08 5.81 -0.95
CA PRO A 267 9.83 5.85 0.50
C PRO A 267 8.89 4.75 1.01
N LEU A 268 7.82 4.48 0.27
CA LEU A 268 6.86 3.44 0.64
C LEU A 268 7.47 2.04 0.54
N VAL A 269 8.24 1.75 -0.52
CA VAL A 269 8.97 0.48 -0.70
C VAL A 269 9.97 0.28 0.45
N ASN A 270 10.75 1.34 0.75
CA ASN A 270 11.67 1.37 1.88
C ASN A 270 10.96 1.03 3.21
N THR A 271 9.82 1.66 3.45
CA THR A 271 9.08 1.44 4.71
C THR A 271 8.56 0.01 4.81
N TYR A 272 7.98 -0.54 3.74
CA TYR A 272 7.50 -1.93 3.75
C TYR A 272 8.60 -2.95 4.02
N MET A 273 9.77 -2.82 3.38
CA MET A 273 10.92 -3.71 3.63
C MET A 273 11.39 -3.69 5.08
N ASN A 274 11.14 -2.61 5.81
CA ASN A 274 11.53 -2.42 7.21
C ASN A 274 10.37 -2.57 8.21
N LEU A 275 9.24 -3.15 7.82
CA LEU A 275 8.11 -3.39 8.73
C LEU A 275 8.23 -4.70 9.49
N SER A 276 8.62 -5.77 8.80
CA SER A 276 8.64 -7.12 9.35
C SER A 276 9.78 -7.93 8.75
N PRO A 277 10.52 -8.69 9.58
CA PRO A 277 11.60 -9.56 9.10
C PRO A 277 11.06 -10.78 8.34
N THR A 278 9.79 -11.09 8.49
CA THR A 278 9.11 -12.25 7.89
C THR A 278 8.17 -11.87 6.76
N MET A 279 8.23 -10.61 6.30
CA MET A 279 7.48 -10.18 5.12
C MET A 279 7.70 -11.17 3.98
N LYS A 280 6.65 -11.48 3.22
CA LYS A 280 6.77 -12.32 2.02
C LYS A 280 6.60 -11.47 0.78
N SER A 281 7.46 -11.70 -0.22
CA SER A 281 7.34 -11.10 -1.55
C SER A 281 7.06 -12.20 -2.59
N PHE A 282 6.08 -11.95 -3.46
CA PHE A 282 5.57 -12.93 -4.44
C PHE A 282 6.03 -12.65 -5.87
N GLY A 283 6.98 -11.74 -6.04
CA GLY A 283 7.39 -11.24 -7.34
C GLY A 283 6.55 -10.06 -7.82
N ALA A 284 6.85 -9.60 -9.02
CA ALA A 284 6.26 -8.40 -9.58
C ALA A 284 5.64 -8.64 -10.96
N GLY A 285 4.62 -7.86 -11.29
CA GLY A 285 4.00 -7.77 -12.60
C GLY A 285 3.94 -6.33 -13.09
N ILE A 286 3.69 -6.16 -14.39
CA ILE A 286 3.46 -4.84 -15.00
C ILE A 286 1.97 -4.52 -14.90
N ASN A 287 1.63 -3.35 -14.38
CA ASN A 287 0.27 -2.84 -14.34
C ASN A 287 0.05 -1.88 -15.53
N ASP A 288 -0.47 -2.42 -16.61
CA ASP A 288 -0.75 -1.71 -17.87
C ASP A 288 -1.95 -0.76 -17.78
N GLU A 289 -2.85 -0.99 -16.84
CA GLU A 289 -3.99 -0.10 -16.55
C GLU A 289 -3.60 1.10 -15.68
N PHE A 290 -2.35 1.15 -15.19
CA PHE A 290 -1.89 2.19 -14.25
C PHE A 290 -0.54 2.79 -14.65
N GLY A 291 -0.37 3.12 -15.93
CA GLY A 291 0.86 3.76 -16.43
C GLY A 291 2.06 2.82 -16.55
N ASN A 292 1.83 1.52 -16.74
CA ASN A 292 2.87 0.49 -16.86
C ASN A 292 3.84 0.43 -15.66
N VAL A 293 3.35 0.76 -14.47
CA VAL A 293 4.15 0.63 -13.25
C VAL A 293 4.46 -0.83 -12.95
N ILE A 294 5.56 -1.07 -12.27
CA ILE A 294 5.91 -2.40 -11.75
C ILE A 294 5.33 -2.53 -10.34
N GLU A 295 4.56 -3.57 -10.08
CA GLU A 295 3.97 -3.83 -8.77
C GLU A 295 4.42 -5.18 -8.22
N ALA A 296 5.16 -5.15 -7.10
CA ALA A 296 5.58 -6.35 -6.37
C ALA A 296 4.57 -6.66 -5.25
N GLY A 297 3.98 -7.87 -5.28
CA GLY A 297 3.03 -8.33 -4.25
C GLY A 297 3.74 -8.67 -2.95
N ILE A 298 3.19 -8.24 -1.81
CA ILE A 298 3.73 -8.52 -0.47
C ILE A 298 2.64 -8.95 0.49
N LEU A 299 3.04 -9.75 1.49
CA LEU A 299 2.21 -10.16 2.63
C LEU A 299 2.97 -9.91 3.92
N ILE A 300 2.32 -9.25 4.88
CA ILE A 300 2.89 -8.93 6.19
C ILE A 300 1.97 -9.45 7.27
N LYS A 301 2.51 -10.22 8.24
CA LYS A 301 1.76 -10.71 9.38
C LYS A 301 1.85 -9.73 10.55
N PHE A 302 0.74 -9.45 11.21
CA PHE A 302 0.66 -8.42 12.24
C PHE A 302 1.53 -8.71 13.47
N ASP A 303 1.54 -9.96 13.91
CA ASP A 303 2.29 -10.37 15.10
C ASP A 303 3.82 -10.45 14.87
N GLU A 304 4.25 -10.32 13.60
CA GLU A 304 5.64 -10.42 13.19
C GLU A 304 6.23 -9.06 12.75
N LEU A 305 5.56 -7.96 13.09
CA LEU A 305 6.11 -6.61 12.93
C LEU A 305 7.29 -6.38 13.86
N HIS A 306 8.27 -5.59 13.42
CA HIS A 306 9.38 -5.19 14.30
C HIS A 306 8.85 -4.52 15.58
N PRO A 307 9.42 -4.82 16.77
CA PRO A 307 8.92 -4.31 18.06
C PRO A 307 8.81 -2.78 18.14
N GLU A 308 9.73 -2.05 17.51
CA GLU A 308 9.68 -0.59 17.43
C GLU A 308 8.50 -0.09 16.60
N LYS A 309 8.11 -0.81 15.53
CA LYS A 309 6.93 -0.49 14.72
C LYS A 309 5.64 -0.77 15.49
N THR A 310 5.58 -1.89 16.18
CA THR A 310 4.47 -2.24 17.06
C THR A 310 4.29 -1.17 18.15
N ARG A 311 5.36 -0.79 18.87
CA ARG A 311 5.30 0.26 19.89
C ARG A 311 4.85 1.60 19.31
N ARG A 312 5.37 1.98 18.12
CA ARG A 312 5.08 3.25 17.49
C ARG A 312 3.63 3.36 17.00
N HIS A 313 3.12 2.35 16.30
CA HIS A 313 1.86 2.46 15.57
C HIS A 313 0.66 1.77 16.26
N LEU A 314 0.88 0.85 17.22
CA LEU A 314 -0.18 0.11 17.91
C LEU A 314 -0.43 0.58 19.35
N SER A 315 0.45 1.40 19.93
CA SER A 315 0.27 1.93 21.30
C SER A 315 -0.54 3.22 21.26
N PHE A 316 -1.79 3.20 21.72
CA PHE A 316 -2.67 4.37 21.74
C PHE A 316 -3.18 4.64 23.15
N PRO A 317 -3.21 5.93 23.60
CA PRO A 317 -3.75 6.31 24.92
C PRO A 317 -5.27 6.16 25.03
N LYS A 318 -6.01 6.19 23.91
CA LYS A 318 -7.47 6.09 23.89
C LYS A 318 -7.92 5.22 22.71
N LEU A 319 -8.36 4.00 22.99
CA LEU A 319 -9.08 3.15 22.07
C LEU A 319 -10.57 3.29 22.32
N PHE A 320 -11.32 3.62 21.27
CA PHE A 320 -12.75 3.41 21.07
C PHE A 320 -13.61 3.14 22.30
N SER A 321 -14.41 4.10 22.68
CA SER A 321 -15.57 3.87 23.56
C SER A 321 -16.78 3.29 22.82
N ARG A 322 -16.73 3.08 21.49
CA ARG A 322 -17.84 2.53 20.70
C ARG A 322 -17.35 1.58 19.63
N ARG A 323 -17.97 0.37 19.56
CA ARG A 323 -17.74 -0.61 18.50
C ARG A 323 -18.08 0.02 17.15
N PRO A 324 -17.22 -0.08 16.14
CA PRO A 324 -17.52 0.38 14.79
C PRO A 324 -18.38 -0.66 14.06
N PHE A 325 -19.41 -0.18 13.39
CA PHE A 325 -20.13 -0.66 12.19
C PHE A 325 -20.45 -2.14 12.05
#